data_c5122afd652f42bf8313f19e5e5398f5
#
_entry.id   c5122afd652f42bf8313f19e5e5398f5
#
_cell.length_a   1.000
_cell.length_b   1.000
_cell.length_c   1.000
_cell.angle_alpha   90.00
_cell.angle_beta   90.00
_cell.angle_gamma   90.00
#
_symmetry.space_group_name_H-M   'P 1'
#
loop_
_entity.id
_entity.type
_entity.pdbx_description
1 polymer ?
#
loop_
_entity_poly.entity_id
_entity_poly.type
_entity_poly.pdbx_seq_one_letter_code
_entity_poly.pdbx_strand_id
1 'polypeptide(L)'
;AGPAGLAAALVAAKSGAEVILADEDFNMGGRLNSERFSLNHQSGVDWALSTVLELQSFQNVRLMPRTTILGAFDHGIYGALERVSDHLLVPLAGKPRQILWQIYTKRSLLCAGATERPIAFENNDRPGIMLAGAMRSYANRWAVTPSQSVAIFTNNDDGHKTAIDLKALGVNIAGVVDIRLDAPDSDLYEVIAGGQVIDTNGRLGLTSITVSTPNGKTRCLTCGALGVSGGWNPNIHLTSHHRGRPVWNDDIAAFCPPIDGPAGLSVAGAALGSFTTTGALLSGAKQATEALEELGFKTKKAVLPEAEGTITKMTPFWYVEGCTRAWLDQQNDVTVKDVKLSHQENFVSVEHLKRYTTLGMATDQGKTSNMGGLAIMAELTGKTIPQVGTTIFRPPYTPTAIGAFAGRDRDEEFRPIRKTPSH
;
A
#
# COMPACT_ATOMS: atom_id res chain seq x y z
N ALA A 1 -5.51 8.32 -7.37
CA ALA A 1 -6.87 8.47 -7.94
C ALA A 1 -7.67 7.16 -7.88
N GLY A 2 -7.77 6.54 -6.70
CA GLY A 2 -8.71 5.45 -6.42
C GLY A 2 -10.13 5.96 -6.24
N PRO A 3 -11.09 5.13 -5.75
CA PRO A 3 -12.50 5.52 -5.62
C PRO A 3 -12.68 6.81 -4.82
N ALA A 4 -11.94 7.02 -3.72
CA ALA A 4 -12.02 8.25 -2.93
C ALA A 4 -11.56 9.49 -3.74
N GLY A 5 -10.43 9.39 -4.45
CA GLY A 5 -9.90 10.48 -5.26
C GLY A 5 -10.77 10.84 -6.44
N LEU A 6 -11.34 9.84 -7.13
CA LEU A 6 -12.28 10.05 -8.24
C LEU A 6 -13.58 10.72 -7.76
N ALA A 7 -14.16 10.26 -6.64
CA ALA A 7 -15.35 10.87 -6.05
C ALA A 7 -15.08 12.32 -5.62
N ALA A 8 -13.94 12.57 -4.98
CA ALA A 8 -13.54 13.92 -4.57
C ALA A 8 -13.35 14.86 -5.76
N ALA A 9 -12.67 14.39 -6.82
CA ALA A 9 -12.44 15.18 -8.02
C ALA A 9 -13.75 15.53 -8.74
N LEU A 10 -14.73 14.60 -8.81
CA LEU A 10 -16.05 14.89 -9.38
C LEU A 10 -16.79 16.00 -8.62
N VAL A 11 -16.82 15.93 -7.28
CA VAL A 11 -17.44 16.96 -6.45
C VAL A 11 -16.78 18.32 -6.68
N ALA A 12 -15.45 18.36 -6.69
CA ALA A 12 -14.69 19.59 -6.87
C ALA A 12 -14.87 20.19 -8.29
N ALA A 13 -14.77 19.34 -9.33
CA ALA A 13 -14.95 19.76 -10.71
C ALA A 13 -16.33 20.34 -10.97
N LYS A 14 -17.40 19.65 -10.53
CA LYS A 14 -18.80 20.10 -10.68
C LYS A 14 -19.08 21.39 -9.91
N SER A 15 -18.35 21.63 -8.82
CA SER A 15 -18.46 22.87 -8.03
C SER A 15 -17.67 24.05 -8.60
N GLY A 16 -16.91 23.83 -9.70
CA GLY A 16 -16.17 24.87 -10.42
C GLY A 16 -14.79 25.21 -9.82
N ALA A 17 -14.27 24.39 -8.94
CA ALA A 17 -12.89 24.54 -8.45
C ALA A 17 -11.88 24.06 -9.48
N GLU A 18 -10.70 24.69 -9.55
CA GLU A 18 -9.55 24.18 -10.30
C GLU A 18 -9.01 22.93 -9.62
N VAL A 19 -8.97 21.82 -10.34
CA VAL A 19 -8.61 20.50 -9.81
C VAL A 19 -7.38 19.93 -10.51
N ILE A 20 -6.40 19.49 -9.73
CA ILE A 20 -5.31 18.63 -10.19
C ILE A 20 -5.53 17.25 -9.55
N LEU A 21 -5.72 16.22 -10.36
CA LEU A 21 -5.81 14.83 -9.92
C LEU A 21 -4.58 14.07 -10.42
N ALA A 22 -3.69 13.69 -9.51
CA ALA A 22 -2.47 12.94 -9.81
C ALA A 22 -2.60 11.47 -9.36
N ASP A 23 -2.04 10.56 -10.14
CA ASP A 23 -1.92 9.14 -9.81
C ASP A 23 -0.59 8.59 -10.33
N GLU A 24 0.08 7.76 -9.55
CA GLU A 24 1.33 7.11 -9.97
C GLU A 24 1.11 6.00 -11.02
N ASP A 25 -0.11 5.44 -11.10
CA ASP A 25 -0.49 4.49 -12.13
C ASP A 25 -0.78 5.21 -13.46
N PHE A 26 -0.69 4.46 -14.55
CA PHE A 26 -1.09 4.93 -15.87
C PHE A 26 -2.61 4.91 -16.06
N ASN A 27 -3.33 4.05 -15.35
CA ASN A 27 -4.79 4.00 -15.28
C ASN A 27 -5.27 4.45 -13.91
N MET A 28 -5.98 5.58 -13.86
CA MET A 28 -6.66 6.01 -12.65
C MET A 28 -7.78 5.03 -12.30
N GLY A 29 -8.03 4.82 -11.01
CA GLY A 29 -9.01 3.86 -10.50
C GLY A 29 -8.53 3.13 -9.23
N GLY A 30 -7.21 3.10 -8.99
CA GLY A 30 -6.64 2.42 -7.83
C GLY A 30 -7.07 0.95 -7.76
N ARG A 31 -7.59 0.49 -6.62
CA ARG A 31 -8.05 -0.91 -6.42
C ARG A 31 -9.21 -1.31 -7.34
N LEU A 32 -9.99 -0.38 -7.87
CA LEU A 32 -11.05 -0.68 -8.85
C LEU A 32 -10.48 -1.38 -10.10
N ASN A 33 -9.23 -1.09 -10.45
CA ASN A 33 -8.54 -1.72 -11.58
C ASN A 33 -8.07 -3.15 -11.29
N SER A 34 -8.01 -3.55 -10.02
CA SER A 34 -7.37 -4.79 -9.58
C SER A 34 -8.32 -5.79 -8.94
N GLU A 35 -9.56 -5.40 -8.67
CA GLU A 35 -10.56 -6.21 -7.95
C GLU A 35 -11.82 -6.40 -8.76
N ARG A 36 -12.44 -7.57 -8.59
CA ARG A 36 -13.70 -7.90 -9.23
C ARG A 36 -14.85 -7.60 -8.27
N PHE A 37 -15.44 -6.43 -8.39
CA PHE A 37 -16.69 -6.10 -7.71
C PHE A 37 -17.54 -5.15 -8.55
N SER A 38 -18.80 -5.04 -8.19
CA SER A 38 -19.80 -4.29 -8.93
C SER A 38 -20.08 -2.94 -8.26
N LEU A 39 -20.25 -1.92 -9.08
CA LEU A 39 -20.71 -0.57 -8.71
C LEU A 39 -21.92 -0.23 -9.55
N ASN A 40 -23.12 -0.13 -8.97
CA ASN A 40 -24.36 0.07 -9.72
C ASN A 40 -24.51 -0.91 -10.91
N HIS A 41 -24.22 -2.20 -10.70
CA HIS A 41 -24.28 -3.25 -11.73
C HIS A 41 -23.24 -3.14 -12.87
N GLN A 42 -22.28 -2.22 -12.80
CA GLN A 42 -21.13 -2.16 -13.71
C GLN A 42 -19.86 -2.58 -12.98
N SER A 43 -18.81 -2.95 -13.73
CA SER A 43 -17.52 -3.28 -13.11
C SER A 43 -16.86 -2.03 -12.51
N GLY A 44 -16.02 -2.22 -11.48
CA GLY A 44 -15.25 -1.12 -10.89
C GLY A 44 -14.34 -0.41 -11.90
N VAL A 45 -13.78 -1.18 -12.86
CA VAL A 45 -12.95 -0.65 -13.96
C VAL A 45 -13.78 0.26 -14.87
N ASP A 46 -14.97 -0.16 -15.27
CA ASP A 46 -15.84 0.62 -16.17
C ASP A 46 -16.30 1.91 -15.50
N TRP A 47 -16.64 1.85 -14.21
CA TRP A 47 -16.97 3.07 -13.46
C TRP A 47 -15.79 4.02 -13.37
N ALA A 48 -14.58 3.53 -13.07
CA ALA A 48 -13.38 4.35 -13.01
C ALA A 48 -13.10 5.01 -14.37
N LEU A 49 -13.17 4.24 -15.46
CA LEU A 49 -12.95 4.74 -16.82
C LEU A 49 -13.98 5.82 -17.20
N SER A 50 -15.28 5.56 -16.98
CA SER A 50 -16.33 6.54 -17.28
C SER A 50 -16.18 7.82 -16.46
N THR A 51 -15.78 7.70 -15.18
CA THR A 51 -15.51 8.84 -14.30
C THR A 51 -14.30 9.65 -14.79
N VAL A 52 -13.24 9.00 -15.22
CA VAL A 52 -12.07 9.68 -15.80
C VAL A 52 -12.44 10.42 -17.08
N LEU A 53 -13.24 9.82 -17.95
CA LEU A 53 -13.74 10.48 -19.17
C LEU A 53 -14.63 11.68 -18.84
N GLU A 54 -15.50 11.57 -17.83
CA GLU A 54 -16.28 12.71 -17.34
C GLU A 54 -15.37 13.84 -16.84
N LEU A 55 -14.36 13.51 -16.01
CA LEU A 55 -13.40 14.48 -15.49
C LEU A 55 -12.59 15.16 -16.61
N GLN A 56 -12.24 14.45 -17.68
CA GLN A 56 -11.55 15.00 -18.85
C GLN A 56 -12.40 16.04 -19.62
N SER A 57 -13.72 15.98 -19.51
CA SER A 57 -14.61 16.93 -20.17
C SER A 57 -14.66 18.29 -19.49
N PHE A 58 -14.20 18.40 -18.24
CA PHE A 58 -14.18 19.69 -17.49
C PHE A 58 -12.92 20.48 -17.83
N GLN A 59 -13.08 21.75 -18.19
CA GLN A 59 -11.94 22.66 -18.46
C GLN A 59 -11.13 23.02 -17.22
N ASN A 60 -11.75 22.94 -16.04
CA ASN A 60 -11.13 23.20 -14.73
C ASN A 60 -10.47 21.98 -14.09
N VAL A 61 -10.28 20.89 -14.85
CA VAL A 61 -9.65 19.66 -14.35
C VAL A 61 -8.39 19.35 -15.14
N ARG A 62 -7.30 19.11 -14.42
CA ARG A 62 -6.06 18.55 -14.96
C ARG A 62 -5.82 17.16 -14.40
N LEU A 63 -5.83 16.15 -15.26
CA LEU A 63 -5.46 14.78 -14.91
C LEU A 63 -3.97 14.57 -15.15
N MET A 64 -3.28 14.00 -14.17
CA MET A 64 -1.85 13.70 -14.22
C MET A 64 -1.61 12.22 -13.90
N PRO A 65 -1.84 11.29 -14.86
CA PRO A 65 -1.47 9.89 -14.70
C PRO A 65 0.07 9.77 -14.70
N ARG A 66 0.60 8.63 -14.24
CA ARG A 66 2.04 8.35 -14.10
C ARG A 66 2.79 9.42 -13.29
N THR A 67 2.08 10.08 -12.37
CA THR A 67 2.61 11.18 -11.59
C THR A 67 2.55 10.85 -10.11
N THR A 68 3.70 10.67 -9.50
CA THR A 68 3.85 10.37 -8.07
C THR A 68 4.03 11.65 -7.27
N ILE A 69 3.19 11.90 -6.27
CA ILE A 69 3.42 12.97 -5.30
C ILE A 69 4.48 12.50 -4.31
N LEU A 70 5.69 13.01 -4.45
CA LEU A 70 6.86 12.56 -3.69
C LEU A 70 7.00 13.23 -2.32
N GLY A 71 6.37 14.38 -2.12
CA GLY A 71 6.47 15.11 -0.85
C GLY A 71 5.48 16.24 -0.73
N ALA A 72 5.15 16.56 0.53
CA ALA A 72 4.39 17.73 0.92
C ALA A 72 5.32 18.68 1.69
N PHE A 73 5.28 19.96 1.35
CA PHE A 73 6.16 20.99 1.89
C PHE A 73 5.31 22.17 2.41
N ASP A 74 5.95 23.10 3.11
CA ASP A 74 5.27 24.26 3.69
C ASP A 74 4.50 25.07 2.64
N HIS A 75 3.50 25.81 3.08
CA HIS A 75 2.68 26.72 2.25
C HIS A 75 1.86 26.03 1.13
N GLY A 76 1.47 24.77 1.31
CA GLY A 76 0.66 24.03 0.32
C GLY A 76 1.43 23.67 -0.95
N ILE A 77 2.74 23.50 -0.85
CA ILE A 77 3.60 23.08 -1.96
C ILE A 77 3.73 21.56 -1.96
N TYR A 78 3.53 20.95 -3.13
CA TYR A 78 3.74 19.51 -3.35
C TYR A 78 4.76 19.30 -4.46
N GLY A 79 5.72 18.44 -4.20
CA GLY A 79 6.62 17.92 -5.22
C GLY A 79 5.99 16.71 -5.92
N ALA A 80 5.96 16.73 -7.25
CA ALA A 80 5.42 15.62 -8.03
C ALA A 80 6.37 15.22 -9.17
N LEU A 81 6.55 13.93 -9.39
CA LEU A 81 7.36 13.39 -10.47
C LEU A 81 6.46 12.73 -11.51
N GLU A 82 6.39 13.33 -12.69
CA GLU A 82 5.70 12.78 -13.85
C GLU A 82 6.67 11.96 -14.72
N ARG A 83 6.31 10.70 -15.03
CA ARG A 83 7.04 9.83 -15.95
C ARG A 83 6.48 10.01 -17.37
N VAL A 84 7.05 10.96 -18.13
CA VAL A 84 6.56 11.34 -19.49
C VAL A 84 6.88 10.28 -20.52
N SER A 85 8.14 9.86 -20.62
CA SER A 85 8.59 8.85 -21.57
C SER A 85 9.54 7.81 -20.96
N ASP A 86 9.73 7.85 -19.64
CA ASP A 86 10.61 6.96 -18.90
C ASP A 86 10.14 5.50 -18.90
N HIS A 87 8.84 5.28 -19.08
CA HIS A 87 8.20 3.96 -19.19
C HIS A 87 8.28 3.36 -20.61
N LEU A 88 8.80 4.08 -21.58
CA LEU A 88 8.93 3.61 -22.97
C LEU A 88 10.30 3.00 -23.20
N LEU A 89 10.35 1.94 -24.02
CA LEU A 89 11.61 1.31 -24.43
C LEU A 89 12.53 2.32 -25.12
N VAL A 90 11.96 3.16 -25.98
CA VAL A 90 12.65 4.28 -26.63
C VAL A 90 11.95 5.57 -26.20
N PRO A 91 12.63 6.46 -25.46
CA PRO A 91 12.05 7.74 -25.06
C PRO A 91 11.65 8.60 -26.27
N LEU A 92 10.60 9.38 -26.12
CA LEU A 92 10.09 10.26 -27.17
C LEU A 92 11.12 11.36 -27.51
N ALA A 93 11.45 11.49 -28.80
CA ALA A 93 12.39 12.52 -29.26
C ALA A 93 11.88 13.94 -28.90
N GLY A 94 12.76 14.77 -28.38
CA GLY A 94 12.43 16.16 -27.99
C GLY A 94 11.56 16.32 -26.75
N LYS A 95 11.19 15.22 -26.08
CA LYS A 95 10.47 15.27 -24.80
C LYS A 95 11.36 14.81 -23.64
N PRO A 96 11.17 15.35 -22.43
CA PRO A 96 11.89 14.87 -21.25
C PRO A 96 11.45 13.44 -20.91
N ARG A 97 12.31 12.69 -20.23
CA ARG A 97 11.92 11.38 -19.66
C ARG A 97 11.00 11.56 -18.47
N GLN A 98 11.31 12.53 -17.63
CA GLN A 98 10.60 12.86 -16.40
C GLN A 98 10.45 14.37 -16.27
N ILE A 99 9.39 14.81 -15.60
CA ILE A 99 9.20 16.22 -15.20
C ILE A 99 8.99 16.26 -13.70
N LEU A 100 9.80 17.09 -13.03
CA LEU A 100 9.58 17.43 -11.63
C LEU A 100 8.69 18.67 -11.56
N TRP A 101 7.50 18.49 -11.03
CA TRP A 101 6.53 19.54 -10.82
C TRP A 101 6.60 20.10 -9.39
N GLN A 102 6.46 21.41 -9.27
CA GLN A 102 6.10 22.08 -8.03
C GLN A 102 4.64 22.50 -8.14
N ILE A 103 3.76 21.90 -7.33
CA ILE A 103 2.32 22.14 -7.37
C ILE A 103 1.96 22.99 -6.15
N TYR A 104 1.34 24.13 -6.38
CA TYR A 104 0.88 25.04 -5.33
C TYR A 104 -0.63 24.88 -5.18
N THR A 105 -1.10 24.57 -3.97
CA THR A 105 -2.52 24.33 -3.71
C THR A 105 -3.02 25.13 -2.51
N LYS A 106 -4.29 25.50 -2.54
CA LYS A 106 -4.99 26.04 -1.36
C LYS A 106 -5.49 24.93 -0.44
N ARG A 107 -5.88 23.79 -1.03
CA ARG A 107 -6.34 22.58 -0.35
C ARG A 107 -5.87 21.35 -1.07
N SER A 108 -5.55 20.32 -0.32
CA SER A 108 -5.14 19.03 -0.86
C SER A 108 -5.86 17.89 -0.15
N LEU A 109 -6.16 16.83 -0.91
CA LEU A 109 -6.78 15.62 -0.40
C LEU A 109 -5.86 14.44 -0.68
N LEU A 110 -5.39 13.78 0.37
CA LEU A 110 -4.60 12.56 0.29
C LEU A 110 -5.53 11.35 0.15
N CYS A 111 -5.60 10.80 -1.07
CA CYS A 111 -6.37 9.61 -1.42
C CYS A 111 -5.45 8.46 -1.87
N ALA A 112 -4.30 8.31 -1.19
CA ALA A 112 -3.22 7.41 -1.60
C ALA A 112 -3.47 5.92 -1.26
N GLY A 113 -4.64 5.58 -0.71
CA GLY A 113 -4.97 4.19 -0.42
C GLY A 113 -4.20 3.61 0.76
N ALA A 114 -3.95 2.31 0.70
CA ALA A 114 -3.21 1.56 1.71
C ALA A 114 -2.29 0.53 1.06
N THR A 115 -1.22 0.16 1.76
CA THR A 115 -0.27 -0.87 1.35
C THR A 115 -0.54 -2.16 2.14
N GLU A 116 -0.64 -3.29 1.44
CA GLU A 116 -0.83 -4.60 2.07
C GLU A 116 0.42 -5.00 2.86
N ARG A 117 0.21 -5.66 4.00
CA ARG A 117 1.28 -6.15 4.89
C ARG A 117 1.58 -7.62 4.64
N PRO A 118 2.86 -8.03 4.66
CA PRO A 118 3.21 -9.44 4.78
C PRO A 118 2.99 -9.95 6.22
N ILE A 119 2.98 -11.28 6.36
CA ILE A 119 3.18 -12.01 7.61
C ILE A 119 4.55 -12.65 7.50
N ALA A 120 5.39 -12.58 8.54
CA ALA A 120 6.71 -13.21 8.53
C ALA A 120 6.63 -14.67 9.01
N PHE A 121 7.26 -15.60 8.28
CA PHE A 121 7.33 -17.04 8.57
C PHE A 121 8.64 -17.62 8.02
N GLU A 122 8.92 -18.89 8.30
CA GLU A 122 10.19 -19.53 7.92
C GLU A 122 10.41 -19.50 6.40
N ASN A 123 11.57 -18.99 5.98
CA ASN A 123 11.98 -18.90 4.58
C ASN A 123 10.97 -18.16 3.65
N ASN A 124 10.38 -17.09 4.14
CA ASN A 124 9.38 -16.27 3.41
C ASN A 124 9.97 -15.36 2.32
N ASP A 125 11.26 -15.45 2.08
CA ASP A 125 12.01 -14.80 0.99
C ASP A 125 12.08 -15.63 -0.30
N ARG A 126 11.53 -16.85 -0.30
CA ARG A 126 11.61 -17.74 -1.44
C ARG A 126 10.86 -17.22 -2.66
N PRO A 127 11.44 -17.28 -3.89
CA PRO A 127 10.75 -16.91 -5.12
C PRO A 127 9.42 -17.68 -5.28
N GLY A 128 8.36 -16.97 -5.60
CA GLY A 128 6.99 -17.47 -5.64
C GLY A 128 6.14 -17.04 -4.43
N ILE A 129 6.75 -16.41 -3.41
CA ILE A 129 6.05 -15.81 -2.28
C ILE A 129 5.88 -14.32 -2.56
N MET A 130 4.65 -13.83 -2.47
CA MET A 130 4.33 -12.42 -2.74
C MET A 130 3.07 -12.00 -1.99
N LEU A 131 2.79 -10.70 -1.93
CA LEU A 131 1.54 -10.21 -1.36
C LEU A 131 0.32 -10.69 -2.16
N ALA A 132 -0.72 -11.10 -1.47
CA ALA A 132 -1.94 -11.64 -2.08
C ALA A 132 -2.62 -10.62 -3.01
N GLY A 133 -2.70 -9.35 -2.59
CA GLY A 133 -3.24 -8.26 -3.39
C GLY A 133 -2.43 -7.98 -4.66
N ALA A 134 -1.11 -8.16 -4.63
CA ALA A 134 -0.28 -8.06 -5.83
C ALA A 134 -0.57 -9.20 -6.80
N MET A 135 -0.69 -10.44 -6.31
CA MET A 135 -1.06 -11.61 -7.12
C MET A 135 -2.43 -11.42 -7.79
N ARG A 136 -3.41 -10.95 -7.03
CA ARG A 136 -4.75 -10.58 -7.50
C ARG A 136 -4.71 -9.50 -8.58
N SER A 137 -3.87 -8.48 -8.38
CA SER A 137 -3.68 -7.40 -9.34
C SER A 137 -3.07 -7.89 -10.66
N TYR A 138 -2.04 -8.72 -10.62
CA TYR A 138 -1.47 -9.34 -11.82
C TYR A 138 -2.50 -10.16 -12.59
N ALA A 139 -3.28 -10.96 -11.88
CA ALA A 139 -4.29 -11.82 -12.50
C ALA A 139 -5.43 -11.01 -13.13
N ASN A 140 -6.02 -10.05 -12.41
CA ASN A 140 -7.17 -9.30 -12.88
C ASN A 140 -6.84 -8.25 -13.94
N ARG A 141 -5.66 -7.61 -13.87
CA ARG A 141 -5.28 -6.54 -14.82
C ARG A 141 -4.58 -7.06 -16.07
N TRP A 142 -3.77 -8.11 -15.95
CA TRP A 142 -2.90 -8.57 -17.04
C TRP A 142 -3.04 -10.04 -17.38
N ALA A 143 -4.01 -10.75 -16.76
CA ALA A 143 -4.22 -12.19 -16.94
C ALA A 143 -2.93 -13.01 -16.72
N VAL A 144 -2.09 -12.58 -15.78
CA VAL A 144 -0.83 -13.25 -15.41
C VAL A 144 -0.96 -13.81 -14.01
N THR A 145 -0.56 -15.06 -13.83
CA THR A 145 -0.47 -15.72 -12.50
C THR A 145 0.93 -16.24 -12.28
N PRO A 146 1.48 -16.14 -11.04
CA PRO A 146 2.83 -16.62 -10.73
C PRO A 146 2.94 -18.14 -10.81
N SER A 147 1.82 -18.86 -10.71
CA SER A 147 1.75 -20.32 -10.81
C SER A 147 0.34 -20.78 -11.16
N GLN A 148 0.22 -21.98 -11.70
CA GLN A 148 -1.08 -22.65 -11.90
C GLN A 148 -1.71 -23.17 -10.60
N SER A 149 -0.90 -23.37 -9.55
CA SER A 149 -1.35 -23.79 -8.22
C SER A 149 -0.82 -22.82 -7.17
N VAL A 150 -1.74 -22.19 -6.45
CA VAL A 150 -1.47 -21.11 -5.50
C VAL A 150 -2.06 -21.48 -4.14
N ALA A 151 -1.32 -21.22 -3.06
CA ALA A 151 -1.88 -21.16 -1.71
C ALA A 151 -2.00 -19.71 -1.24
N ILE A 152 -2.90 -19.43 -0.29
CA ILE A 152 -3.03 -18.13 0.36
C ILE A 152 -2.78 -18.30 1.85
N PHE A 153 -1.99 -17.40 2.45
CA PHE A 153 -1.80 -17.29 3.89
C PHE A 153 -2.30 -15.93 4.36
N THR A 154 -3.28 -15.93 5.27
CA THR A 154 -3.97 -14.70 5.64
C THR A 154 -4.40 -14.67 7.10
N ASN A 155 -4.68 -13.45 7.58
CA ASN A 155 -5.33 -13.15 8.85
C ASN A 155 -6.62 -12.32 8.66
N ASN A 156 -7.13 -12.23 7.41
CA ASN A 156 -8.21 -11.33 7.04
C ASN A 156 -9.00 -11.80 5.82
N ASP A 157 -10.15 -11.19 5.57
CA ASP A 157 -11.05 -11.58 4.48
C ASP A 157 -10.55 -11.22 3.07
N ASP A 158 -9.59 -10.28 2.95
CA ASP A 158 -9.05 -9.91 1.62
C ASP A 158 -8.21 -11.04 1.00
N GLY A 159 -7.58 -11.89 1.85
CA GLY A 159 -6.96 -13.12 1.39
C GLY A 159 -7.95 -14.07 0.72
N HIS A 160 -9.14 -14.23 1.31
CA HIS A 160 -10.23 -15.03 0.73
C HIS A 160 -10.76 -14.44 -0.57
N LYS A 161 -10.95 -13.10 -0.65
CA LYS A 161 -11.33 -12.43 -1.89
C LYS A 161 -10.31 -12.67 -3.01
N THR A 162 -9.02 -12.67 -2.67
CA THR A 162 -7.96 -13.02 -3.63
C THR A 162 -8.09 -14.46 -4.12
N ALA A 163 -8.35 -15.42 -3.24
CA ALA A 163 -8.57 -16.81 -3.62
C ALA A 163 -9.78 -16.97 -4.53
N ILE A 164 -10.89 -16.27 -4.26
CA ILE A 164 -12.10 -16.25 -5.08
C ILE A 164 -11.81 -15.72 -6.49
N ASP A 165 -11.12 -14.58 -6.60
CA ASP A 165 -10.78 -13.97 -7.88
C ASP A 165 -9.87 -14.85 -8.72
N LEU A 166 -8.83 -15.44 -8.11
CA LEU A 166 -7.93 -16.36 -8.78
C LEU A 166 -8.65 -17.64 -9.23
N LYS A 167 -9.51 -18.19 -8.39
CA LYS A 167 -10.33 -19.37 -8.76
C LYS A 167 -11.25 -19.10 -9.94
N ALA A 168 -11.88 -17.92 -9.97
CA ALA A 168 -12.71 -17.50 -11.09
C ALA A 168 -11.95 -17.32 -12.41
N LEU A 169 -10.63 -17.14 -12.34
CA LEU A 169 -9.72 -17.10 -13.49
C LEU A 169 -9.15 -18.48 -13.87
N GLY A 170 -9.57 -19.55 -13.20
CA GLY A 170 -9.12 -20.91 -13.49
C GLY A 170 -7.84 -21.33 -12.78
N VAL A 171 -7.32 -20.53 -11.84
CA VAL A 171 -6.16 -20.88 -11.04
C VAL A 171 -6.56 -21.92 -9.99
N ASN A 172 -5.75 -22.96 -9.82
CA ASN A 172 -5.96 -23.95 -8.76
C ASN A 172 -5.58 -23.34 -7.40
N ILE A 173 -6.52 -23.31 -6.46
CA ILE A 173 -6.25 -22.90 -5.08
C ILE A 173 -5.93 -24.18 -4.27
N ALA A 174 -4.65 -24.35 -3.90
CA ALA A 174 -4.17 -25.50 -3.12
C ALA A 174 -4.70 -25.48 -1.67
N GLY A 175 -5.06 -24.30 -1.17
CA GLY A 175 -5.69 -24.06 0.12
C GLY A 175 -5.54 -22.62 0.55
N VAL A 176 -6.44 -22.19 1.43
CA VAL A 176 -6.33 -20.92 2.17
C VAL A 176 -6.02 -21.25 3.62
N VAL A 177 -4.85 -20.83 4.09
CA VAL A 177 -4.40 -20.96 5.46
C VAL A 177 -4.75 -19.67 6.17
N ASP A 178 -5.74 -19.70 7.05
CA ASP A 178 -6.18 -18.53 7.82
C ASP A 178 -5.86 -18.75 9.30
N ILE A 179 -5.21 -17.77 9.91
CA ILE A 179 -4.84 -17.85 11.34
C ILE A 179 -6.06 -17.80 12.27
N ARG A 180 -7.20 -17.33 11.77
CA ARG A 180 -8.44 -17.21 12.54
C ARG A 180 -9.14 -18.55 12.64
N LEU A 181 -9.60 -18.89 13.85
CA LEU A 181 -10.41 -20.10 14.08
C LEU A 181 -11.82 -19.97 13.50
N ASP A 182 -12.35 -18.76 13.42
CA ASP A 182 -13.65 -18.38 12.86
C ASP A 182 -13.55 -17.91 11.40
N ALA A 183 -12.49 -18.35 10.69
CA ALA A 183 -12.33 -18.05 9.26
C ALA A 183 -13.55 -18.50 8.45
N PRO A 184 -13.97 -17.71 7.42
CA PRO A 184 -15.09 -18.09 6.58
C PRO A 184 -14.79 -19.39 5.82
N ASP A 185 -15.72 -20.31 5.81
CA ASP A 185 -15.66 -21.54 5.01
C ASP A 185 -15.92 -21.25 3.53
N SER A 186 -15.57 -22.18 2.65
CA SER A 186 -15.70 -22.01 1.20
C SER A 186 -15.96 -23.34 0.49
N ASP A 187 -16.95 -23.36 -0.39
CA ASP A 187 -17.19 -24.49 -1.30
C ASP A 187 -16.24 -24.51 -2.51
N LEU A 188 -15.45 -23.43 -2.72
CA LEU A 188 -14.57 -23.26 -3.89
C LEU A 188 -13.17 -23.80 -3.67
N TYR A 189 -12.70 -23.84 -2.42
CA TYR A 189 -11.35 -24.27 -2.02
C TYR A 189 -11.31 -24.67 -0.55
N GLU A 190 -10.31 -25.45 -0.17
CA GLU A 190 -10.11 -25.82 1.23
C GLU A 190 -9.64 -24.64 2.07
N VAL A 191 -10.27 -24.44 3.25
CA VAL A 191 -9.86 -23.48 4.27
C VAL A 191 -9.27 -24.22 5.46
N ILE A 192 -8.04 -23.85 5.86
CA ILE A 192 -7.36 -24.36 7.06
C ILE A 192 -7.46 -23.27 8.13
N ALA A 193 -8.60 -23.22 8.82
CA ALA A 193 -8.87 -22.29 9.90
C ALA A 193 -7.95 -22.55 11.11
N GLY A 194 -7.41 -21.49 11.72
CA GLY A 194 -6.42 -21.56 12.79
C GLY A 194 -5.06 -22.11 12.32
N GLY A 195 -4.84 -22.22 11.01
CA GLY A 195 -3.61 -22.71 10.43
C GLY A 195 -2.51 -21.66 10.36
N GLN A 196 -1.25 -22.10 10.34
CA GLN A 196 -0.09 -21.24 10.16
C GLN A 196 0.90 -21.87 9.19
N VAL A 197 1.48 -21.08 8.29
CA VAL A 197 2.58 -21.52 7.43
C VAL A 197 3.87 -21.49 8.25
N ILE A 198 4.40 -22.67 8.55
CA ILE A 198 5.58 -22.82 9.43
C ILE A 198 6.88 -23.06 8.67
N ASP A 199 6.82 -23.44 7.39
CA ASP A 199 8.00 -23.60 6.53
C ASP A 199 7.61 -23.60 5.05
N THR A 200 8.62 -23.41 4.19
CA THR A 200 8.48 -23.44 2.72
C THR A 200 9.56 -24.30 2.08
N ASN A 201 9.24 -24.99 1.00
CA ASN A 201 10.17 -25.86 0.28
C ASN A 201 10.34 -25.45 -1.18
N GLY A 202 11.50 -25.74 -1.73
CA GLY A 202 11.88 -25.49 -3.11
C GLY A 202 13.29 -24.88 -3.23
N ARG A 203 13.99 -25.13 -4.33
CA ARG A 203 15.38 -24.65 -4.54
C ARG A 203 15.42 -23.36 -5.37
N LEU A 204 14.81 -23.35 -6.54
CA LEU A 204 14.79 -22.21 -7.46
C LEU A 204 13.50 -21.38 -7.34
N GLY A 205 12.52 -21.90 -6.64
CA GLY A 205 11.22 -21.31 -6.40
C GLY A 205 10.42 -22.21 -5.48
N LEU A 206 9.27 -21.73 -5.05
CA LEU A 206 8.36 -22.45 -4.17
C LEU A 206 7.82 -23.71 -4.86
N THR A 207 7.83 -24.84 -4.16
CA THR A 207 7.21 -26.11 -4.60
C THR A 207 6.15 -26.62 -3.63
N SER A 208 6.27 -26.27 -2.36
CA SER A 208 5.27 -26.59 -1.33
C SER A 208 5.45 -25.74 -0.09
N ILE A 209 4.41 -25.67 0.72
CA ILE A 209 4.42 -25.07 2.06
C ILE A 209 4.08 -26.14 3.10
N THR A 210 4.64 -25.98 4.29
CA THR A 210 4.28 -26.79 5.47
C THR A 210 3.38 -25.95 6.37
N VAL A 211 2.21 -26.48 6.67
CA VAL A 211 1.18 -25.80 7.48
C VAL A 211 1.01 -26.54 8.79
N SER A 212 1.03 -25.84 9.91
CA SER A 212 0.55 -26.34 11.20
C SER A 212 -0.95 -26.11 11.31
N THR A 213 -1.66 -27.05 11.92
CA THR A 213 -3.10 -26.97 12.18
C THR A 213 -3.36 -26.82 13.68
N PRO A 214 -4.53 -26.33 14.13
CA PRO A 214 -4.83 -26.12 15.55
C PRO A 214 -4.71 -27.37 16.44
N ASN A 215 -4.85 -28.55 15.84
CA ASN A 215 -4.71 -29.82 16.54
C ASN A 215 -3.25 -30.34 16.63
N GLY A 216 -2.27 -29.48 16.31
CA GLY A 216 -0.84 -29.79 16.39
C GLY A 216 -0.29 -30.68 15.26
N LYS A 217 -1.12 -31.04 14.27
CA LYS A 217 -0.65 -31.80 13.09
C LYS A 217 -0.05 -30.85 12.05
N THR A 218 0.90 -31.37 11.29
CA THR A 218 1.46 -30.69 10.14
C THR A 218 0.91 -31.26 8.83
N ARG A 219 0.74 -30.40 7.84
CA ARG A 219 0.30 -30.75 6.48
C ARG A 219 1.22 -30.09 5.45
N CYS A 220 1.46 -30.78 4.35
CA CYS A 220 2.15 -30.21 3.21
C CYS A 220 1.13 -29.86 2.12
N LEU A 221 1.16 -28.63 1.62
CA LEU A 221 0.38 -28.20 0.46
C LEU A 221 1.34 -27.96 -0.71
N THR A 222 1.12 -28.67 -1.81
CA THR A 222 1.89 -28.49 -3.05
C THR A 222 1.37 -27.27 -3.79
N CYS A 223 2.21 -26.25 -3.95
CA CYS A 223 1.89 -25.02 -4.67
C CYS A 223 3.16 -24.37 -5.20
N GLY A 224 3.08 -23.75 -6.38
CA GLY A 224 4.20 -23.02 -6.97
C GLY A 224 4.24 -21.53 -6.60
N ALA A 225 3.20 -21.03 -5.91
CA ALA A 225 3.19 -19.69 -5.36
C ALA A 225 2.36 -19.61 -4.07
N LEU A 226 2.72 -18.65 -3.21
CA LEU A 226 2.03 -18.34 -1.96
C LEU A 226 1.71 -16.84 -1.91
N GLY A 227 0.40 -16.52 -1.86
CA GLY A 227 -0.08 -15.16 -1.60
C GLY A 227 -0.18 -14.91 -0.10
N VAL A 228 0.41 -13.84 0.39
CA VAL A 228 0.40 -13.49 1.82
C VAL A 228 -0.39 -12.20 2.03
N SER A 229 -1.34 -12.21 2.97
CA SER A 229 -2.15 -11.04 3.32
C SER A 229 -2.22 -10.89 4.84
N GLY A 230 -1.48 -9.92 5.37
CA GLY A 230 -1.38 -9.62 6.81
C GLY A 230 -2.19 -8.38 7.24
N GLY A 231 -3.10 -7.89 6.38
CA GLY A 231 -3.85 -6.66 6.56
C GLY A 231 -3.27 -5.48 5.79
N TRP A 232 -3.70 -4.27 6.10
CA TRP A 232 -3.41 -3.07 5.31
C TRP A 232 -2.89 -1.92 6.18
N ASN A 233 -1.89 -1.20 5.68
CA ASN A 233 -1.38 0.03 6.29
C ASN A 233 -1.84 1.24 5.48
N PRO A 234 -2.60 2.18 6.05
CA PRO A 234 -2.91 3.46 5.42
C PRO A 234 -1.67 4.21 4.95
N ASN A 235 -1.70 4.74 3.73
CA ASN A 235 -0.59 5.53 3.16
C ASN A 235 -0.70 6.99 3.60
N ILE A 236 -0.12 7.30 4.76
CA ILE A 236 -0.25 8.58 5.46
C ILE A 236 1.01 9.45 5.37
N HIS A 237 1.94 9.10 4.50
CA HIS A 237 3.27 9.72 4.42
C HIS A 237 3.25 11.25 4.26
N LEU A 238 2.33 11.80 3.46
CA LEU A 238 2.26 13.25 3.27
C LEU A 238 1.88 14.00 4.56
N THR A 239 1.08 13.38 5.44
CA THR A 239 0.79 13.99 6.75
C THR A 239 2.01 14.00 7.66
N SER A 240 2.87 12.97 7.56
CA SER A 240 4.12 12.87 8.32
C SER A 240 5.15 13.91 7.89
N HIS A 241 5.17 14.31 6.61
CA HIS A 241 6.05 15.38 6.10
C HIS A 241 5.76 16.72 6.79
N HIS A 242 4.55 16.95 7.24
CA HIS A 242 4.13 18.11 8.04
C HIS A 242 4.15 17.85 9.55
N ARG A 243 4.94 16.89 10.03
CA ARG A 243 5.07 16.51 11.44
C ARG A 243 3.79 15.95 12.09
N GLY A 244 2.80 15.53 11.27
CA GLY A 244 1.63 14.84 11.76
C GLY A 244 2.02 13.52 12.42
N ARG A 245 1.56 13.30 13.67
CA ARG A 245 1.82 12.05 14.38
C ARG A 245 0.68 11.08 14.11
N PRO A 246 0.96 9.91 13.51
CA PRO A 246 -0.05 8.90 13.28
C PRO A 246 -0.70 8.42 14.57
N VAL A 247 -2.00 8.10 14.48
CA VAL A 247 -2.79 7.58 15.61
C VAL A 247 -3.11 6.11 15.34
N TRP A 248 -2.93 5.27 16.36
CA TRP A 248 -3.25 3.84 16.26
C TRP A 248 -4.77 3.62 16.25
N ASN A 249 -5.23 2.72 15.40
CA ASN A 249 -6.60 2.24 15.33
C ASN A 249 -6.60 0.72 15.54
N ASP A 250 -7.19 0.26 16.62
CA ASP A 250 -7.25 -1.14 17.02
C ASP A 250 -8.11 -1.98 16.06
N ASP A 251 -9.20 -1.42 15.51
CA ASP A 251 -10.14 -2.15 14.63
C ASP A 251 -9.48 -2.65 13.36
N ILE A 252 -8.50 -1.90 12.84
CA ILE A 252 -7.75 -2.23 11.62
C ILE A 252 -6.30 -2.58 11.91
N ALA A 253 -5.90 -2.55 13.18
CA ALA A 253 -4.52 -2.76 13.66
C ALA A 253 -3.48 -2.02 12.81
N ALA A 254 -3.68 -0.71 12.60
CA ALA A 254 -2.83 0.13 11.77
C ALA A 254 -2.79 1.56 12.28
N PHE A 255 -1.75 2.28 11.87
CA PHE A 255 -1.67 3.72 12.10
C PHE A 255 -2.48 4.48 11.05
N CYS A 256 -3.35 5.36 11.52
CA CYS A 256 -4.18 6.27 10.75
C CYS A 256 -3.62 7.71 10.80
N PRO A 257 -4.09 8.61 9.92
CA PRO A 257 -3.72 10.01 9.98
C PRO A 257 -4.04 10.64 11.34
N PRO A 258 -3.32 11.69 11.77
CA PRO A 258 -3.64 12.44 12.97
C PRO A 258 -5.04 13.06 12.88
N ILE A 259 -5.74 13.16 14.02
CA ILE A 259 -7.07 13.82 14.11
C ILE A 259 -6.95 15.29 13.72
N ASP A 260 -5.96 15.98 14.31
CA ASP A 260 -5.60 17.35 13.95
C ASP A 260 -4.50 17.31 12.89
N GLY A 261 -4.89 17.05 11.64
CA GLY A 261 -3.98 16.93 10.51
C GLY A 261 -3.31 18.26 10.15
N PRO A 262 -2.30 18.20 9.23
CA PRO A 262 -1.66 19.43 8.73
C PRO A 262 -2.67 20.37 8.08
N ALA A 263 -2.56 21.65 8.38
CA ALA A 263 -3.44 22.66 7.81
C ALA A 263 -3.46 22.60 6.27
N GLY A 264 -4.65 22.56 5.69
CA GLY A 264 -4.83 22.51 4.24
C GLY A 264 -4.71 21.11 3.61
N LEU A 265 -4.43 20.06 4.40
CA LEU A 265 -4.34 18.67 3.92
C LEU A 265 -5.41 17.81 4.64
N SER A 266 -6.36 17.30 3.88
CA SER A 266 -7.33 16.31 4.34
C SER A 266 -6.98 14.93 3.82
N VAL A 267 -7.53 13.87 4.45
CA VAL A 267 -7.27 12.47 4.06
C VAL A 267 -8.58 11.75 3.83
N ALA A 268 -8.66 10.90 2.81
CA ALA A 268 -9.87 10.15 2.47
C ALA A 268 -9.58 8.71 2.01
N GLY A 269 -10.60 7.86 2.06
CA GLY A 269 -10.54 6.48 1.62
C GLY A 269 -9.68 5.58 2.51
N ALA A 270 -9.00 4.61 1.94
CA ALA A 270 -8.18 3.67 2.69
C ALA A 270 -6.98 4.34 3.39
N ALA A 271 -6.52 5.50 2.92
CA ALA A 271 -5.53 6.31 3.63
C ALA A 271 -6.06 6.87 4.97
N LEU A 272 -7.39 7.02 5.11
CA LEU A 272 -8.07 7.36 6.37
C LEU A 272 -8.41 6.12 7.22
N GLY A 273 -8.15 4.91 6.73
CA GLY A 273 -8.55 3.66 7.38
C GLY A 273 -9.91 3.12 6.91
N SER A 274 -10.55 3.74 5.92
CA SER A 274 -11.83 3.26 5.35
C SER A 274 -11.56 2.31 4.19
N PHE A 275 -11.60 1.00 4.46
CA PHE A 275 -11.21 -0.04 3.49
C PHE A 275 -12.35 -0.52 2.59
N THR A 276 -13.61 -0.14 2.84
CA THR A 276 -14.72 -0.46 1.94
C THR A 276 -14.79 0.52 0.77
N THR A 277 -15.25 0.06 -0.39
CA THR A 277 -15.40 0.93 -1.56
C THR A 277 -16.44 2.02 -1.32
N THR A 278 -17.59 1.68 -0.69
CA THR A 278 -18.60 2.64 -0.27
C THR A 278 -18.01 3.71 0.66
N GLY A 279 -17.28 3.30 1.69
CA GLY A 279 -16.63 4.22 2.63
C GLY A 279 -15.59 5.12 1.95
N ALA A 280 -14.83 4.58 0.99
CA ALA A 280 -13.88 5.36 0.21
C ALA A 280 -14.57 6.42 -0.65
N LEU A 281 -15.62 6.06 -1.38
CA LEU A 281 -16.40 7.01 -2.19
C LEU A 281 -17.01 8.13 -1.33
N LEU A 282 -17.67 7.76 -0.24
CA LEU A 282 -18.33 8.73 0.67
C LEU A 282 -17.33 9.63 1.36
N SER A 283 -16.22 9.09 1.87
CA SER A 283 -15.20 9.92 2.53
C SER A 283 -14.52 10.88 1.56
N GLY A 284 -14.25 10.45 0.31
CA GLY A 284 -13.70 11.31 -0.73
C GLY A 284 -14.61 12.49 -1.05
N ALA A 285 -15.89 12.22 -1.28
CA ALA A 285 -16.89 13.27 -1.56
C ALA A 285 -17.08 14.21 -0.36
N LYS A 286 -17.12 13.68 0.87
CA LYS A 286 -17.24 14.46 2.11
C LYS A 286 -16.06 15.42 2.27
N GLN A 287 -14.83 14.91 2.19
CA GLN A 287 -13.63 15.72 2.36
C GLN A 287 -13.49 16.79 1.27
N ALA A 288 -13.90 16.50 0.03
CA ALA A 288 -13.94 17.51 -1.02
C ALA A 288 -14.99 18.59 -0.75
N THR A 289 -16.18 18.21 -0.25
CA THR A 289 -17.23 19.18 0.11
C THR A 289 -16.75 20.11 1.21
N GLU A 290 -16.19 19.61 2.30
CA GLU A 290 -15.64 20.39 3.41
C GLU A 290 -14.54 21.36 2.93
N ALA A 291 -13.60 20.86 2.11
CA ALA A 291 -12.54 21.71 1.55
C ALA A 291 -13.07 22.84 0.65
N LEU A 292 -14.11 22.58 -0.14
CA LEU A 292 -14.74 23.58 -1.00
C LEU A 292 -15.50 24.65 -0.20
N GLU A 293 -16.23 24.25 0.84
CA GLU A 293 -16.94 25.18 1.74
C GLU A 293 -15.95 26.12 2.44
N GLU A 294 -14.83 25.60 2.93
CA GLU A 294 -13.76 26.42 3.51
C GLU A 294 -13.14 27.40 2.50
N LEU A 295 -13.12 27.05 1.22
CA LEU A 295 -12.66 27.94 0.14
C LEU A 295 -13.76 28.90 -0.38
N GLY A 296 -14.98 28.83 0.17
CA GLY A 296 -16.11 29.66 -0.20
C GLY A 296 -16.82 29.25 -1.50
N PHE A 297 -16.64 28.03 -1.97
CA PHE A 297 -17.36 27.53 -3.13
C PHE A 297 -18.77 27.06 -2.74
N LYS A 298 -19.69 27.21 -3.68
CA LYS A 298 -21.04 26.62 -3.60
C LYS A 298 -20.94 25.15 -4.04
N THR A 299 -21.02 24.22 -3.09
CA THR A 299 -20.81 22.80 -3.38
C THR A 299 -21.95 22.21 -4.22
N LYS A 300 -21.58 21.37 -5.19
CA LYS A 300 -22.50 20.54 -5.97
C LYS A 300 -22.25 19.07 -5.67
N LYS A 301 -23.32 18.34 -5.37
CA LYS A 301 -23.23 16.90 -5.12
C LYS A 301 -22.87 16.15 -6.41
N ALA A 302 -21.96 15.19 -6.32
CA ALA A 302 -21.77 14.18 -7.33
C ALA A 302 -22.70 12.98 -7.02
N VAL A 303 -23.24 12.35 -8.07
CA VAL A 303 -23.93 11.06 -7.93
C VAL A 303 -22.84 10.00 -7.79
N LEU A 304 -22.81 9.34 -6.63
CA LEU A 304 -21.87 8.27 -6.37
C LEU A 304 -22.57 6.92 -6.59
N PRO A 305 -21.88 5.91 -7.09
CA PRO A 305 -22.44 4.59 -7.24
C PRO A 305 -22.63 3.92 -5.88
N GLU A 306 -23.63 3.07 -5.79
CA GLU A 306 -23.75 2.12 -4.70
C GLU A 306 -22.71 1.02 -4.90
N ALA A 307 -21.98 0.69 -3.87
CA ALA A 307 -20.99 -0.36 -3.89
C ALA A 307 -21.35 -1.45 -2.89
N GLU A 308 -21.14 -2.69 -3.27
CA GLU A 308 -21.19 -3.80 -2.32
C GLU A 308 -20.01 -3.63 -1.34
N GLY A 309 -20.31 -3.48 -0.07
CA GLY A 309 -19.31 -3.24 0.96
C GLY A 309 -19.46 -4.18 2.13
N THR A 310 -18.71 -5.27 2.16
CA THR A 310 -18.48 -6.03 3.39
C THR A 310 -17.30 -5.45 4.12
N ILE A 311 -17.44 -5.19 5.41
CA ILE A 311 -16.33 -4.82 6.28
C ILE A 311 -15.36 -6.01 6.31
N THR A 312 -14.12 -5.77 5.96
CA THR A 312 -13.07 -6.78 6.02
C THR A 312 -12.73 -7.04 7.48
N LYS A 313 -13.06 -8.23 7.98
CA LYS A 313 -12.63 -8.67 9.31
C LYS A 313 -11.16 -9.05 9.25
N MET A 314 -10.39 -8.69 10.28
CA MET A 314 -9.01 -9.11 10.45
C MET A 314 -8.66 -9.35 11.90
N THR A 315 -7.68 -10.22 12.14
CA THR A 315 -7.08 -10.44 13.45
C THR A 315 -5.60 -10.08 13.37
N PRO A 316 -5.06 -9.22 14.26
CA PRO A 316 -3.65 -8.86 14.24
C PRO A 316 -2.76 -10.10 14.33
N PHE A 317 -1.85 -10.27 13.35
CA PHE A 317 -0.90 -11.35 13.34
C PHE A 317 0.31 -10.93 12.48
N TRP A 318 1.52 -10.96 13.05
CA TRP A 318 2.68 -10.33 12.47
C TRP A 318 3.74 -11.32 12.00
N TYR A 319 3.93 -12.40 12.75
CA TYR A 319 4.90 -13.44 12.45
C TYR A 319 4.49 -14.78 13.07
N VAL A 320 5.05 -15.85 12.53
CA VAL A 320 4.89 -17.22 13.07
C VAL A 320 6.00 -17.47 14.07
N GLU A 321 5.63 -17.83 15.28
CA GLU A 321 6.60 -18.15 16.35
C GLU A 321 7.43 -19.38 16.03
N GLY A 322 8.64 -19.45 16.61
CA GLY A 322 9.57 -20.58 16.45
C GLY A 322 10.36 -20.55 15.14
N CYS A 323 10.06 -19.65 14.21
CA CYS A 323 10.80 -19.49 12.97
C CYS A 323 12.17 -18.83 13.21
N THR A 324 13.20 -19.32 12.51
CA THR A 324 14.57 -18.80 12.61
C THR A 324 14.91 -17.84 11.48
N ARG A 325 14.35 -18.08 10.28
CA ARG A 325 14.53 -17.28 9.06
C ARG A 325 13.22 -16.66 8.62
N ALA A 326 12.59 -15.89 9.50
CA ALA A 326 11.38 -15.12 9.21
C ALA A 326 11.79 -13.68 8.87
N TRP A 327 11.77 -13.35 7.58
CA TRP A 327 12.21 -12.05 7.06
C TRP A 327 11.13 -11.00 7.26
N LEU A 328 11.53 -9.86 7.82
CA LEU A 328 10.71 -8.66 7.97
C LEU A 328 11.03 -7.63 6.90
N ASP A 329 12.31 -7.35 6.71
CA ASP A 329 12.82 -6.41 5.71
C ASP A 329 13.72 -7.16 4.72
N GLN A 330 13.18 -7.36 3.51
CA GLN A 330 13.89 -8.08 2.45
C GLN A 330 14.90 -7.21 1.71
N GLN A 331 14.89 -5.89 1.91
CA GLN A 331 15.88 -4.97 1.31
C GLN A 331 17.15 -4.87 2.15
N ASN A 332 17.03 -5.03 3.46
CA ASN A 332 18.14 -4.93 4.40
C ASN A 332 18.43 -6.24 5.14
N ASP A 333 17.82 -7.34 4.71
CA ASP A 333 18.02 -8.69 5.29
C ASP A 333 17.74 -8.76 6.80
N VAL A 334 16.70 -8.05 7.28
CA VAL A 334 16.34 -8.05 8.70
C VAL A 334 15.28 -9.10 8.98
N THR A 335 15.53 -9.96 9.96
CA THR A 335 14.66 -11.04 10.42
C THR A 335 14.01 -10.75 11.78
N VAL A 336 13.03 -11.56 12.17
CA VAL A 336 12.48 -11.58 13.54
C VAL A 336 13.59 -11.81 14.59
N LYS A 337 14.59 -12.65 14.25
CA LYS A 337 15.74 -12.91 15.14
C LYS A 337 16.56 -11.66 15.41
N ASP A 338 16.75 -10.80 14.41
CA ASP A 338 17.52 -9.55 14.57
C ASP A 338 16.79 -8.55 15.47
N VAL A 339 15.47 -8.50 15.41
CA VAL A 339 14.66 -7.70 16.35
C VAL A 339 14.80 -8.22 17.77
N LYS A 340 14.74 -9.55 17.97
CA LYS A 340 14.95 -10.17 19.28
C LYS A 340 16.35 -9.91 19.82
N LEU A 341 17.38 -10.01 18.97
CA LEU A 341 18.77 -9.70 19.33
C LEU A 341 18.93 -8.23 19.74
N SER A 342 18.36 -7.30 18.96
CA SER A 342 18.36 -5.86 19.31
C SER A 342 17.80 -5.61 20.70
N HIS A 343 16.67 -6.26 21.05
CA HIS A 343 16.09 -6.17 22.37
C HIS A 343 17.00 -6.76 23.46
N GLN A 344 17.62 -7.92 23.22
CA GLN A 344 18.56 -8.54 24.15
C GLN A 344 19.78 -7.65 24.46
N GLU A 345 20.20 -6.86 23.49
CA GLU A 345 21.28 -5.87 23.63
C GLU A 345 20.81 -4.51 24.17
N ASN A 346 19.57 -4.46 24.69
CA ASN A 346 18.97 -3.30 25.32
C ASN A 346 18.60 -2.13 24.38
N PHE A 347 18.45 -2.39 23.06
CA PHE A 347 17.90 -1.42 22.12
C PHE A 347 16.37 -1.54 22.05
N VAL A 348 15.72 -1.04 23.07
CA VAL A 348 14.27 -1.24 23.29
C VAL A 348 13.36 -0.21 22.60
N SER A 349 13.91 0.84 21.99
CA SER A 349 13.14 1.80 21.22
C SER A 349 13.19 1.47 19.73
N VAL A 350 12.10 1.73 19.01
CA VAL A 350 12.04 1.49 17.54
C VAL A 350 13.05 2.32 16.76
N GLU A 351 13.42 3.49 17.25
CA GLU A 351 14.47 4.31 16.63
C GLU A 351 15.87 3.71 16.79
N HIS A 352 16.13 3.03 17.91
CA HIS A 352 17.39 2.31 18.11
C HIS A 352 17.37 0.98 17.35
N LEU A 353 16.26 0.21 17.40
CA LEU A 353 16.07 -0.97 16.58
C LEU A 353 16.39 -0.70 15.11
N LYS A 354 15.80 0.36 14.56
CA LYS A 354 16.03 0.79 13.18
C LYS A 354 17.51 1.01 12.86
N ARG A 355 18.24 1.67 13.74
CA ARG A 355 19.68 1.97 13.53
C ARG A 355 20.59 0.76 13.77
N TYR A 356 20.22 -0.11 14.68
CA TYR A 356 20.97 -1.32 14.98
C TYR A 356 20.83 -2.37 13.88
N THR A 357 19.61 -2.59 13.38
CA THR A 357 19.31 -3.64 12.40
C THR A 357 19.21 -3.14 10.96
N THR A 358 19.19 -1.84 10.73
CA THR A 358 18.85 -1.19 9.46
C THR A 358 17.39 -1.39 8.99
N LEU A 359 16.50 -1.93 9.83
CA LEU A 359 15.08 -2.13 9.53
C LEU A 359 14.44 -0.83 9.00
N GLY A 360 13.87 -0.87 7.80
CA GLY A 360 13.19 0.26 7.18
C GLY A 360 14.12 1.43 6.80
N MET A 361 15.42 1.20 6.69
CA MET A 361 16.39 2.21 6.25
C MET A 361 16.63 2.20 4.74
N ALA A 362 16.10 1.23 4.02
CA ALA A 362 16.17 1.17 2.57
C ALA A 362 15.31 2.26 1.90
N THR A 363 15.38 2.31 0.57
CA THR A 363 14.70 3.33 -0.24
C THR A 363 13.18 3.31 -0.13
N ASP A 364 12.58 2.17 0.25
CA ASP A 364 11.15 2.02 0.53
C ASP A 364 10.73 2.55 1.91
N GLN A 365 11.68 2.92 2.76
CA GLN A 365 11.47 3.42 4.13
C GLN A 365 10.65 2.45 5.00
N GLY A 366 10.71 1.14 4.73
CA GLY A 366 10.05 0.12 5.52
C GLY A 366 8.53 0.04 5.34
N LYS A 367 8.00 0.37 4.16
CA LYS A 367 6.55 0.32 3.87
C LYS A 367 5.89 -0.99 4.26
N THR A 368 6.56 -2.12 4.04
CA THR A 368 6.07 -3.46 4.34
C THR A 368 6.67 -4.06 5.61
N SER A 369 7.79 -3.53 6.12
CA SER A 369 8.56 -4.13 7.21
C SER A 369 8.35 -3.46 8.58
N ASN A 370 8.15 -2.13 8.61
CA ASN A 370 8.11 -1.38 9.87
C ASN A 370 7.08 -1.91 10.86
N MET A 371 5.85 -2.22 10.40
CA MET A 371 4.78 -2.68 11.30
C MET A 371 5.10 -4.01 11.97
N GLY A 372 5.70 -4.97 11.25
CA GLY A 372 6.15 -6.23 11.85
C GLY A 372 7.20 -6.01 12.95
N GLY A 373 8.20 -5.17 12.66
CA GLY A 373 9.23 -4.83 13.65
C GLY A 373 8.70 -4.12 14.89
N LEU A 374 7.75 -3.18 14.71
CA LEU A 374 7.08 -2.47 15.82
C LEU A 374 6.28 -3.43 16.70
N ALA A 375 5.52 -4.33 16.09
CA ALA A 375 4.68 -5.28 16.80
C ALA A 375 5.51 -6.27 17.62
N ILE A 376 6.60 -6.81 17.04
CA ILE A 376 7.53 -7.70 17.76
C ILE A 376 8.21 -6.95 18.91
N MET A 377 8.64 -5.70 18.71
CA MET A 377 9.23 -4.91 19.79
C MET A 377 8.21 -4.59 20.90
N ALA A 378 6.95 -4.36 20.56
CA ALA A 378 5.87 -4.18 21.51
C ALA A 378 5.69 -5.43 22.40
N GLU A 379 5.64 -6.60 21.79
CA GLU A 379 5.58 -7.89 22.48
C GLU A 379 6.78 -8.10 23.42
N LEU A 380 8.01 -7.92 22.93
CA LEU A 380 9.25 -8.12 23.69
C LEU A 380 9.37 -7.15 24.89
N THR A 381 8.83 -5.94 24.76
CA THR A 381 8.88 -4.92 25.82
C THR A 381 7.66 -4.91 26.74
N GLY A 382 6.65 -5.76 26.49
CA GLY A 382 5.37 -5.77 27.23
C GLY A 382 4.56 -4.48 27.08
N LYS A 383 4.76 -3.75 25.95
CA LYS A 383 4.06 -2.51 25.65
C LYS A 383 3.04 -2.72 24.55
N THR A 384 2.07 -1.81 24.44
CA THR A 384 1.20 -1.75 23.27
C THR A 384 1.94 -1.12 22.08
N ILE A 385 1.51 -1.40 20.84
CA ILE A 385 2.10 -0.82 19.63
C ILE A 385 2.12 0.72 19.68
N PRO A 386 1.03 1.42 20.09
CA PRO A 386 1.07 2.88 20.25
C PRO A 386 2.10 3.37 21.27
N GLN A 387 2.36 2.62 22.36
CA GLN A 387 3.36 2.99 23.36
C GLN A 387 4.80 2.82 22.86
N VAL A 388 5.04 1.84 22.00
CA VAL A 388 6.33 1.67 21.32
C VAL A 388 6.55 2.79 20.30
N GLY A 389 5.48 3.26 19.69
CA GLY A 389 5.48 4.32 18.68
C GLY A 389 5.79 3.82 17.27
N THR A 390 5.92 4.75 16.35
CA THR A 390 6.25 4.45 14.95
C THR A 390 7.31 5.40 14.41
N THR A 391 8.06 4.94 13.43
CA THR A 391 8.92 5.80 12.62
C THR A 391 8.08 6.57 11.60
N ILE A 392 8.52 7.79 11.25
CA ILE A 392 7.84 8.64 10.28
C ILE A 392 8.55 8.62 8.92
N PHE A 393 7.77 8.77 7.87
CA PHE A 393 8.28 8.86 6.50
C PHE A 393 8.83 10.26 6.19
N ARG A 394 9.80 10.30 5.27
CA ARG A 394 10.44 11.53 4.79
C ARG A 394 10.30 11.66 3.27
N PRO A 395 10.25 12.91 2.72
CA PRO A 395 10.33 13.08 1.28
C PRO A 395 11.73 12.67 0.73
N PRO A 396 11.80 12.06 -0.46
CA PRO A 396 10.70 11.52 -1.26
C PRO A 396 10.21 10.20 -0.69
N TYR A 397 8.88 10.03 -0.55
CA TYR A 397 8.31 8.77 -0.06
C TYR A 397 8.48 7.62 -1.06
N THR A 398 8.31 7.91 -2.36
CA THR A 398 8.64 6.97 -3.44
C THR A 398 10.07 7.28 -3.92
N PRO A 399 10.93 6.27 -4.09
CA PRO A 399 12.30 6.45 -4.54
C PRO A 399 12.38 7.28 -5.81
N THR A 400 13.15 8.36 -5.76
CA THR A 400 13.28 9.32 -6.87
C THR A 400 14.74 9.51 -7.20
N ALA A 401 15.08 9.36 -8.49
CA ALA A 401 16.45 9.53 -8.94
C ALA A 401 16.93 10.97 -8.77
N ILE A 402 18.18 11.15 -8.36
CA ILE A 402 18.81 12.49 -8.21
C ILE A 402 18.72 13.30 -9.51
N GLY A 403 18.78 12.65 -10.66
CA GLY A 403 18.65 13.31 -11.96
C GLY A 403 17.33 14.06 -12.16
N ALA A 404 16.24 13.65 -11.47
CA ALA A 404 14.99 14.38 -11.52
C ALA A 404 15.07 15.73 -10.78
N PHE A 405 15.85 15.81 -9.70
CA PHE A 405 16.08 17.04 -8.93
C PHE A 405 17.09 17.96 -9.59
N ALA A 406 18.09 17.41 -10.29
CA ALA A 406 19.13 18.19 -10.97
C ALA A 406 18.59 19.05 -12.13
N GLY A 407 17.45 18.70 -12.70
CA GLY A 407 16.84 19.45 -13.79
C GLY A 407 17.69 19.43 -15.08
N ARG A 408 18.04 20.60 -15.59
CA ARG A 408 18.84 20.77 -16.81
C ARG A 408 20.35 20.80 -16.56
N ASP A 409 20.74 21.12 -15.33
CA ASP A 409 22.16 21.21 -14.94
C ASP A 409 22.73 19.81 -14.71
N ARG A 410 23.22 19.19 -15.79
CA ARG A 410 23.64 17.78 -15.81
C ARG A 410 25.13 17.58 -16.06
N ASP A 411 25.89 18.64 -16.21
CA ASP A 411 27.32 18.60 -16.51
C ASP A 411 28.18 18.32 -15.27
N GLU A 412 29.32 18.93 -15.16
CA GLU A 412 30.26 18.69 -14.06
C GLU A 412 29.66 18.98 -12.68
N GLU A 413 28.76 19.95 -12.58
CA GLU A 413 28.12 20.32 -11.32
C GLU A 413 27.16 19.23 -10.77
N PHE A 414 26.61 18.39 -11.65
CA PHE A 414 25.77 17.25 -11.26
C PHE A 414 26.59 16.08 -10.73
N ARG A 415 27.89 16.02 -11.01
CA ARG A 415 28.75 14.93 -10.55
C ARG A 415 29.06 15.12 -9.06
N PRO A 416 28.63 14.21 -8.16
CA PRO A 416 28.90 14.34 -6.74
C PRO A 416 30.35 14.05 -6.38
N ILE A 417 31.15 13.59 -7.33
CA ILE A 417 32.54 13.25 -7.14
C ILE A 417 33.36 14.53 -7.05
N ARG A 418 33.95 14.78 -5.90
CA ARG A 418 34.90 15.86 -5.68
C ARG A 418 36.28 15.26 -5.54
N LYS A 419 37.23 15.77 -6.33
CA LYS A 419 38.61 15.37 -6.27
C LYS A 419 39.37 16.28 -5.28
N THR A 420 40.22 15.70 -4.46
CA THR A 420 41.15 16.44 -3.65
C THR A 420 42.42 16.79 -4.48
N PRO A 421 43.27 17.75 -4.07
CA PRO A 421 44.49 18.04 -4.78
C PRO A 421 45.43 16.84 -4.93
N SER A 422 45.30 15.82 -4.08
CA SER A 422 46.10 14.59 -4.11
C SER A 422 45.47 13.46 -4.93
N HIS A 423 44.33 13.67 -5.52
CA HIS A 423 43.63 12.69 -6.37
C HIS A 423 44.14 12.79 -7.81
#